data_eec19aec3ea22c0f8bee5607f0dd65b5
#
_entry.id   eec19aec3ea22c0f8bee5607f0dd65b5
#
_cell.length_a   1.000
_cell.length_b   1.000
_cell.length_c   1.000
_cell.angle_alpha   90.00
_cell.angle_beta   90.00
_cell.angle_gamma   90.00
#
_symmetry.space_group_name_H-M   'P 1'
#
loop_
_entity.id
_entity.type
_entity.pdbx_description
1 polymer ?
#
loop_
_entity_poly.entity_id
_entity_poly.type
_entity_poly.pdbx_seq_one_letter_code
_entity_poly.pdbx_strand_id
1 'polypeptide(L)'
;DRGARVAHRLALDHPAVVQRMVLLDIAPTLAMYSQTNEAFARAYWHWFFLIRPAPLPETLIEADPEGYLRSVMGSRSAGLAPFTDEAFSEYRRCLERPGSARGICEDYRASAGIDLEHDRADLAAGRHLNLPLLVLWGAEGTVGRCFDPLKEWQQVATDVRGKALPAGHYLAEEVPELLLTEALDFLR
;
A
#
# COMPACT_ATOMS: atom_id res chain seq x y z
N ASP A 1 2.71 0.15 0.93
CA ASP A 1 1.27 -0.11 1.01
C ASP A 1 0.53 1.14 1.56
N ARG A 2 -0.51 1.00 2.37
CA ARG A 2 -1.40 2.10 2.83
C ARG A 2 -0.67 3.35 3.33
N GLY A 3 0.42 3.20 4.08
CA GLY A 3 1.26 4.31 4.51
C GLY A 3 1.78 5.19 3.37
N ALA A 4 1.93 4.64 2.17
CA ALA A 4 2.34 5.40 1.00
C ALA A 4 1.26 6.42 0.56
N ARG A 5 -0.04 6.09 0.70
CA ARG A 5 -1.13 7.04 0.43
C ARG A 5 -1.06 8.25 1.35
N VAL A 6 -0.86 7.98 2.66
CA VAL A 6 -0.70 9.03 3.67
C VAL A 6 0.56 9.87 3.38
N ALA A 7 1.67 9.23 3.05
CA ALA A 7 2.93 9.93 2.74
C ALA A 7 2.82 10.78 1.46
N HIS A 8 2.14 10.28 0.43
CA HIS A 8 1.87 11.02 -0.81
C HIS A 8 1.08 12.31 -0.50
N ARG A 9 -0.04 12.17 0.23
CA ARG A 9 -0.86 13.33 0.61
C ARG A 9 -0.09 14.32 1.49
N LEU A 10 0.63 13.80 2.50
CA LEU A 10 1.46 14.64 3.39
C LEU A 10 2.48 15.47 2.61
N ALA A 11 3.17 14.85 1.65
CA ALA A 11 4.20 15.53 0.89
C ALA A 11 3.64 16.57 -0.09
N LEU A 12 2.43 16.36 -0.63
CA LEU A 12 1.75 17.36 -1.46
C LEU A 12 1.20 18.53 -0.64
N ASP A 13 0.67 18.28 0.55
CA ASP A 13 0.09 19.32 1.40
C ASP A 13 1.15 20.09 2.20
N HIS A 14 2.24 19.41 2.57
CA HIS A 14 3.30 19.93 3.41
C HIS A 14 4.69 19.66 2.80
N PRO A 15 5.01 20.22 1.64
CA PRO A 15 6.22 19.87 0.88
C PRO A 15 7.54 20.15 1.62
N ALA A 16 7.51 21.03 2.62
CA ALA A 16 8.69 21.33 3.45
C ALA A 16 8.99 20.25 4.51
N VAL A 17 8.05 19.32 4.78
CA VAL A 17 8.19 18.33 5.84
C VAL A 17 8.91 17.06 5.36
N VAL A 18 8.74 16.71 4.08
CA VAL A 18 9.27 15.47 3.50
C VAL A 18 10.44 15.81 2.56
N GLN A 19 11.63 15.31 2.87
CA GLN A 19 12.83 15.54 2.06
C GLN A 19 13.06 14.45 1.01
N ARG A 20 12.78 13.21 1.35
CA ARG A 20 12.90 12.02 0.48
C ARG A 20 11.81 11.03 0.85
N MET A 21 11.42 10.16 -0.08
CA MET A 21 10.37 9.18 0.17
C MET A 21 10.75 7.81 -0.40
N VAL A 22 10.54 6.76 0.39
CA VAL A 22 10.63 5.37 -0.07
C VAL A 22 9.25 4.73 0.02
N LEU A 23 8.75 4.24 -1.08
CA LEU A 23 7.43 3.60 -1.17
C LEU A 23 7.57 2.13 -1.55
N LEU A 24 6.82 1.27 -0.85
CA LEU A 24 6.92 -0.18 -0.97
C LEU A 24 5.61 -0.78 -1.49
N ASP A 25 5.70 -1.46 -2.62
CA ASP A 25 4.68 -2.30 -3.26
C ASP A 25 3.30 -1.65 -3.38
N ILE A 26 3.26 -0.48 -3.99
CA ILE A 26 2.02 0.26 -4.27
C ILE A 26 2.20 1.19 -5.49
N ALA A 27 1.12 1.43 -6.22
CA ALA A 27 0.98 2.52 -7.18
C ALA A 27 0.11 3.65 -6.59
N PRO A 28 0.06 4.86 -7.20
CA PRO A 28 -0.83 5.93 -6.76
C PRO A 28 -2.27 5.47 -6.66
N THR A 29 -2.98 5.93 -5.64
CA THR A 29 -4.34 5.46 -5.31
C THR A 29 -5.29 5.63 -6.49
N LEU A 30 -5.27 6.78 -7.15
CA LEU A 30 -6.10 7.03 -8.33
C LEU A 30 -5.80 6.07 -9.47
N ALA A 31 -4.51 5.76 -9.74
CA ALA A 31 -4.13 4.81 -10.78
C ALA A 31 -4.70 3.41 -10.48
N MET A 32 -4.57 2.95 -9.23
CA MET A 32 -5.05 1.62 -8.84
C MET A 32 -6.57 1.48 -8.96
N TYR A 33 -7.35 2.48 -8.57
CA TYR A 33 -8.81 2.44 -8.73
C TYR A 33 -9.26 2.62 -10.18
N SER A 34 -8.66 3.55 -10.93
CA SER A 34 -9.08 3.85 -12.30
C SER A 34 -8.71 2.74 -13.30
N GLN A 35 -7.67 1.96 -13.01
CA GLN A 35 -7.21 0.84 -13.84
C GLN A 35 -7.66 -0.52 -13.30
N THR A 36 -8.60 -0.55 -12.38
CA THR A 36 -9.16 -1.78 -11.83
C THR A 36 -9.65 -2.72 -12.94
N ASN A 37 -9.20 -3.95 -12.88
CA ASN A 37 -9.60 -5.02 -13.78
C ASN A 37 -9.86 -6.32 -13.00
N GLU A 38 -10.25 -7.39 -13.70
CA GLU A 38 -10.56 -8.68 -13.08
C GLU A 38 -9.37 -9.24 -12.27
N ALA A 39 -8.16 -9.18 -12.80
CA ALA A 39 -6.97 -9.71 -12.13
C ALA A 39 -6.69 -8.96 -10.80
N PHE A 40 -6.77 -7.62 -10.83
CA PHE A 40 -6.62 -6.82 -9.62
C PHE A 40 -7.76 -7.05 -8.62
N ALA A 41 -9.01 -7.07 -9.08
CA ALA A 41 -10.17 -7.29 -8.21
C ALA A 41 -10.11 -8.66 -7.51
N ARG A 42 -9.68 -9.71 -8.20
CA ARG A 42 -9.48 -11.04 -7.61
C ARG A 42 -8.35 -11.07 -6.58
N ALA A 43 -7.20 -10.51 -6.93
CA ALA A 43 -6.01 -10.52 -6.07
C ALA A 43 -6.14 -9.57 -4.88
N TYR A 44 -6.77 -8.40 -5.08
CA TYR A 44 -6.95 -7.34 -4.08
C TYR A 44 -8.40 -7.14 -3.70
N TRP A 45 -9.18 -8.25 -3.59
CA TRP A 45 -10.60 -8.24 -3.23
C TRP A 45 -10.90 -7.41 -1.97
N HIS A 46 -9.97 -7.37 -1.02
CA HIS A 46 -10.10 -6.61 0.22
C HIS A 46 -10.22 -5.09 0.00
N TRP A 47 -9.70 -4.53 -1.11
CA TRP A 47 -9.90 -3.12 -1.46
C TRP A 47 -11.37 -2.79 -1.67
N PHE A 48 -12.13 -3.74 -2.21
CA PHE A 48 -13.57 -3.59 -2.50
C PHE A 48 -14.46 -4.05 -1.34
N PHE A 49 -13.96 -4.93 -0.50
CA PHE A 49 -14.63 -5.37 0.72
C PHE A 49 -14.56 -4.28 1.80
N LEU A 50 -13.39 -3.72 2.05
CA LEU A 50 -13.15 -2.78 3.15
C LEU A 50 -13.83 -1.41 2.95
N ILE A 51 -14.19 -1.07 1.72
CA ILE A 51 -14.94 0.17 1.42
C ILE A 51 -16.46 0.03 1.60
N ARG A 52 -16.96 -1.16 1.93
CA ARG A 52 -18.40 -1.33 2.16
C ARG A 52 -18.85 -0.49 3.35
N PRO A 53 -20.15 -0.04 3.33
CA PRO A 53 -20.68 0.72 4.47
C PRO A 53 -20.54 -0.02 5.79
N ALA A 54 -20.25 0.74 6.85
CA ALA A 54 -20.26 0.20 8.20
C ALA A 54 -21.68 -0.30 8.56
N PRO A 55 -21.79 -1.34 9.40
CA PRO A 55 -20.71 -2.02 10.12
C PRO A 55 -20.27 -3.34 9.45
N LEU A 56 -20.59 -3.58 8.18
CA LEU A 56 -20.43 -4.90 7.56
C LEU A 56 -18.98 -5.45 7.60
N PRO A 57 -17.96 -4.76 7.06
CA PRO A 57 -16.61 -5.31 7.09
C PRO A 57 -16.02 -5.36 8.49
N GLU A 58 -16.31 -4.37 9.33
CA GLU A 58 -15.86 -4.33 10.72
C GLU A 58 -16.36 -5.56 11.49
N THR A 59 -17.67 -5.83 11.42
CA THR A 59 -18.28 -6.97 12.11
C THR A 59 -17.67 -8.30 11.67
N LEU A 60 -17.41 -8.47 10.36
CA LEU A 60 -16.81 -9.70 9.83
C LEU A 60 -15.34 -9.87 10.25
N ILE A 61 -14.58 -8.78 10.32
CA ILE A 61 -13.18 -8.81 10.77
C ILE A 61 -13.12 -9.09 12.28
N GLU A 62 -13.97 -8.43 13.07
CA GLU A 62 -14.01 -8.57 14.52
C GLU A 62 -14.52 -9.94 14.98
N ALA A 63 -15.31 -10.63 14.15
CA ALA A 63 -15.80 -11.98 14.45
C ALA A 63 -14.67 -13.03 14.43
N ASP A 64 -13.67 -12.88 13.57
CA ASP A 64 -12.49 -13.74 13.48
C ASP A 64 -11.28 -12.96 12.94
N PRO A 65 -10.64 -12.13 13.78
CA PRO A 65 -9.51 -11.29 13.36
C PRO A 65 -8.31 -12.11 12.85
N GLU A 66 -8.01 -13.24 13.51
CA GLU A 66 -6.90 -14.09 13.10
C GLU A 66 -7.17 -14.76 11.75
N GLY A 67 -8.37 -15.31 11.55
CA GLY A 67 -8.76 -15.92 10.27
C GLY A 67 -8.76 -14.91 9.13
N TYR A 68 -9.23 -13.69 9.37
CA TYR A 68 -9.14 -12.59 8.41
C TYR A 68 -7.68 -12.27 8.06
N LEU A 69 -6.82 -12.11 9.06
CA LEU A 69 -5.40 -11.79 8.88
C LEU A 69 -4.69 -12.88 8.06
N ARG A 70 -4.88 -14.15 8.43
CA ARG A 70 -4.34 -15.31 7.71
C ARG A 70 -4.81 -15.36 6.27
N SER A 71 -6.09 -15.06 6.03
CA SER A 71 -6.66 -15.04 4.69
C SER A 71 -6.03 -13.94 3.82
N VAL A 72 -5.90 -12.73 4.34
CA VAL A 72 -5.32 -11.60 3.57
C VAL A 72 -3.83 -11.79 3.35
N MET A 73 -3.06 -12.08 4.40
CA MET A 73 -1.60 -12.25 4.31
C MET A 73 -1.23 -13.52 3.55
N GLY A 74 -1.90 -14.63 3.83
CA GLY A 74 -1.64 -15.93 3.20
C GLY A 74 -2.06 -16.03 1.74
N SER A 75 -2.88 -15.11 1.24
CA SER A 75 -3.28 -15.07 -0.17
C SER A 75 -2.22 -14.46 -1.11
N ARG A 76 -1.10 -13.96 -0.57
CA ARG A 76 0.00 -13.39 -1.35
C ARG A 76 0.92 -14.49 -1.87
N SER A 77 1.81 -14.16 -2.81
CA SER A 77 2.70 -15.11 -3.50
C SER A 77 3.51 -16.01 -2.57
N ALA A 78 4.05 -15.46 -1.49
CA ALA A 78 4.86 -16.21 -0.51
C ALA A 78 4.02 -16.85 0.62
N GLY A 79 2.70 -16.65 0.64
CA GLY A 79 1.83 -17.13 1.71
C GLY A 79 2.25 -16.56 3.07
N LEU A 80 2.20 -17.40 4.11
CA LEU A 80 2.60 -17.01 5.46
C LEU A 80 4.07 -17.35 5.78
N ALA A 81 4.79 -18.02 4.88
CA ALA A 81 6.14 -18.50 5.12
C ALA A 81 7.16 -17.40 5.54
N PRO A 82 7.09 -16.16 5.03
CA PRO A 82 8.03 -15.11 5.42
C PRO A 82 7.86 -14.61 6.87
N PHE A 83 6.72 -14.87 7.51
CA PHE A 83 6.42 -14.33 8.83
C PHE A 83 6.87 -15.28 9.92
N THR A 84 7.69 -14.79 10.87
CA THR A 84 7.94 -15.51 12.11
C THR A 84 6.67 -15.56 12.96
N ASP A 85 6.58 -16.53 13.87
CA ASP A 85 5.46 -16.62 14.82
C ASP A 85 5.33 -15.35 15.69
N GLU A 86 6.45 -14.72 16.01
CA GLU A 86 6.49 -13.46 16.77
C GLU A 86 5.91 -12.31 15.95
N ALA A 87 6.34 -12.15 14.70
CA ALA A 87 5.85 -11.10 13.81
C ALA A 87 4.34 -11.27 13.56
N PHE A 88 3.91 -12.50 13.25
CA PHE A 88 2.49 -12.78 13.02
C PHE A 88 1.65 -12.51 14.28
N SER A 89 2.14 -12.90 15.46
CA SER A 89 1.46 -12.64 16.73
C SER A 89 1.31 -11.14 17.01
N GLU A 90 2.30 -10.33 16.65
CA GLU A 90 2.21 -8.87 16.79
C GLU A 90 1.20 -8.26 15.83
N TYR A 91 1.15 -8.69 14.57
CA TYR A 91 0.12 -8.24 13.62
C TYR A 91 -1.29 -8.59 14.09
N ARG A 92 -1.48 -9.82 14.61
CA ARG A 92 -2.74 -10.25 15.21
C ARG A 92 -3.12 -9.36 16.40
N ARG A 93 -2.19 -9.17 17.35
CA ARG A 93 -2.40 -8.31 18.53
C ARG A 93 -2.81 -6.90 18.13
N CYS A 94 -2.23 -6.35 17.07
CA CYS A 94 -2.58 -5.03 16.58
C CYS A 94 -3.99 -5.00 15.97
N LEU A 95 -4.39 -6.05 15.25
CA LEU A 95 -5.71 -6.12 14.64
C LEU A 95 -6.82 -6.33 15.69
N GLU A 96 -6.54 -7.08 16.76
CA GLU A 96 -7.48 -7.37 17.85
C GLU A 96 -7.76 -6.17 18.77
N ARG A 97 -7.02 -5.06 18.63
CA ARG A 97 -7.28 -3.85 19.42
C ARG A 97 -8.64 -3.26 19.09
N PRO A 98 -9.41 -2.81 20.10
CA PRO A 98 -10.67 -2.11 19.86
C PRO A 98 -10.51 -0.96 18.87
N GLY A 99 -11.35 -0.94 17.83
CA GLY A 99 -11.34 0.08 16.80
C GLY A 99 -10.33 -0.14 15.65
N SER A 100 -9.49 -1.17 15.70
CA SER A 100 -8.54 -1.46 14.60
C SER A 100 -9.25 -1.78 13.30
N ALA A 101 -10.26 -2.65 13.33
CA ALA A 101 -11.05 -2.98 12.15
C ALA A 101 -11.71 -1.73 11.55
N ARG A 102 -12.31 -0.88 12.40
CA ARG A 102 -12.87 0.41 11.97
C ARG A 102 -11.81 1.30 11.33
N GLY A 103 -10.65 1.47 11.98
CA GLY A 103 -9.58 2.31 11.45
C GLY A 103 -9.09 1.85 10.08
N ILE A 104 -8.97 0.53 9.86
CA ILE A 104 -8.64 -0.04 8.56
C ILE A 104 -9.72 0.28 7.53
N CYS A 105 -10.98 0.07 7.85
CA CYS A 105 -12.10 0.32 6.93
C CYS A 105 -12.21 1.81 6.57
N GLU A 106 -12.07 2.72 7.53
CA GLU A 106 -12.13 4.17 7.27
C GLU A 106 -10.97 4.64 6.38
N ASP A 107 -9.75 4.10 6.56
CA ASP A 107 -8.61 4.37 5.66
C ASP A 107 -8.95 3.95 4.21
N TYR A 108 -9.56 2.79 4.00
CA TYR A 108 -9.98 2.35 2.67
C TYR A 108 -11.15 3.17 2.11
N ARG A 109 -12.12 3.55 2.94
CA ARG A 109 -13.23 4.43 2.52
C ARG A 109 -12.72 5.80 2.09
N ALA A 110 -11.78 6.38 2.85
CA ALA A 110 -11.12 7.61 2.45
C ALA A 110 -10.41 7.44 1.11
N SER A 111 -9.66 6.35 0.92
CA SER A 111 -8.94 6.10 -0.32
C SER A 111 -9.83 5.93 -1.55
N ALA A 112 -11.05 5.39 -1.38
CA ALA A 112 -12.03 5.24 -2.45
C ALA A 112 -12.96 6.47 -2.63
N GLY A 113 -12.81 7.48 -1.80
CA GLY A 113 -13.63 8.69 -1.77
C GLY A 113 -12.78 9.94 -1.88
N ILE A 114 -12.55 10.60 -0.75
CA ILE A 114 -11.92 11.92 -0.69
C ILE A 114 -10.49 11.93 -1.24
N ASP A 115 -9.73 10.86 -1.08
CA ASP A 115 -8.37 10.79 -1.61
C ASP A 115 -8.38 10.81 -3.15
N LEU A 116 -9.35 10.15 -3.80
CA LEU A 116 -9.50 10.21 -5.25
C LEU A 116 -9.90 11.61 -5.76
N GLU A 117 -10.68 12.35 -4.96
CA GLU A 117 -11.03 13.74 -5.28
C GLU A 117 -9.79 14.62 -5.22
N HIS A 118 -8.98 14.47 -4.17
CA HIS A 118 -7.72 15.18 -4.02
C HIS A 118 -6.74 14.84 -5.13
N ASP A 119 -6.53 13.56 -5.45
CA ASP A 119 -5.63 13.12 -6.51
C ASP A 119 -6.03 13.70 -7.87
N ARG A 120 -7.33 13.70 -8.20
CA ARG A 120 -7.83 14.30 -9.43
C ARG A 120 -7.61 15.82 -9.48
N ALA A 121 -7.85 16.50 -8.36
CA ALA A 121 -7.65 17.94 -8.25
C ALA A 121 -6.16 18.31 -8.40
N ASP A 122 -5.27 17.54 -7.80
CA ASP A 122 -3.82 17.74 -7.90
C ASP A 122 -3.33 17.54 -9.34
N LEU A 123 -3.77 16.47 -10.01
CA LEU A 123 -3.43 16.23 -11.42
C LEU A 123 -3.96 17.37 -12.33
N ALA A 124 -5.20 17.80 -12.14
CA ALA A 124 -5.79 18.89 -12.89
C ALA A 124 -5.06 20.23 -12.70
N ALA A 125 -4.50 20.44 -11.50
CA ALA A 125 -3.70 21.62 -11.16
C ALA A 125 -2.21 21.48 -11.53
N GLY A 126 -1.77 20.34 -12.07
CA GLY A 126 -0.37 20.05 -12.36
C GLY A 126 0.51 19.96 -11.10
N ARG A 127 -0.07 19.64 -9.96
CA ARG A 127 0.66 19.46 -8.71
C ARG A 127 1.32 18.09 -8.68
N HIS A 128 2.63 18.07 -8.49
CA HIS A 128 3.44 16.86 -8.44
C HIS A 128 4.34 16.88 -7.19
N LEU A 129 4.75 15.71 -6.75
CA LEU A 129 5.81 15.56 -5.76
C LEU A 129 7.13 16.07 -6.36
N ASN A 130 7.72 17.07 -5.75
CA ASN A 130 9.00 17.66 -6.15
C ASN A 130 10.12 17.28 -5.18
N LEU A 131 10.21 15.98 -4.85
CA LEU A 131 11.22 15.41 -3.97
C LEU A 131 11.70 14.07 -4.53
N PRO A 132 12.92 13.62 -4.19
CA PRO A 132 13.40 12.31 -4.60
C PRO A 132 12.48 11.20 -4.05
N LEU A 133 12.04 10.31 -4.95
CA LEU A 133 11.16 9.18 -4.64
C LEU A 133 11.79 7.88 -5.10
N LEU A 134 11.96 6.92 -4.17
CA LEU A 134 12.30 5.54 -4.46
C LEU A 134 11.06 4.65 -4.36
N VAL A 135 10.74 3.95 -5.44
CA VAL A 135 9.64 2.99 -5.50
C VAL A 135 10.20 1.58 -5.64
N LEU A 136 9.92 0.71 -4.68
CA LEU A 136 10.31 -0.69 -4.71
C LEU A 136 9.07 -1.58 -4.66
N TRP A 137 9.01 -2.59 -5.52
CA TRP A 137 7.87 -3.50 -5.57
C TRP A 137 8.30 -4.96 -5.73
N GLY A 138 7.42 -5.89 -5.38
CA GLY A 138 7.66 -7.31 -5.55
C GLY A 138 7.50 -7.73 -7.01
N ALA A 139 8.52 -8.39 -7.57
CA ALA A 139 8.47 -8.94 -8.91
C ALA A 139 7.33 -9.98 -9.07
N GLU A 140 7.01 -10.69 -7.99
CA GLU A 140 5.92 -11.68 -7.91
C GLU A 140 4.64 -11.10 -7.29
N GLY A 141 4.69 -9.82 -6.91
CA GLY A 141 3.58 -9.10 -6.28
C GLY A 141 2.44 -8.75 -7.24
N THR A 142 1.27 -8.51 -6.69
CA THR A 142 0.09 -8.10 -7.47
C THR A 142 0.28 -6.73 -8.11
N VAL A 143 0.97 -5.82 -7.42
CA VAL A 143 1.19 -4.45 -7.90
C VAL A 143 1.99 -4.47 -9.20
N GLY A 144 3.14 -5.16 -9.23
CA GLY A 144 3.96 -5.29 -10.44
C GLY A 144 3.31 -6.08 -11.59
N ARG A 145 2.35 -6.98 -11.27
CA ARG A 145 1.62 -7.74 -12.30
C ARG A 145 0.45 -6.98 -12.91
N CYS A 146 -0.18 -6.11 -12.15
CA CYS A 146 -1.39 -5.39 -12.59
C CYS A 146 -1.09 -3.96 -13.06
N PHE A 147 0.02 -3.38 -12.65
CA PHE A 147 0.42 -1.99 -12.91
C PHE A 147 1.89 -1.91 -13.31
N ASP A 148 2.29 -0.78 -13.85
CA ASP A 148 3.69 -0.35 -13.97
C ASP A 148 3.98 0.68 -12.86
N PRO A 149 4.46 0.24 -11.66
CA PRO A 149 4.58 1.15 -10.53
C PRO A 149 5.48 2.35 -10.81
N LEU A 150 6.56 2.15 -11.56
CA LEU A 150 7.48 3.24 -11.88
C LEU A 150 6.81 4.29 -12.76
N LYS A 151 6.15 3.84 -13.82
CA LYS A 151 5.43 4.73 -14.74
C LYS A 151 4.29 5.47 -14.05
N GLU A 152 3.54 4.77 -13.20
CA GLU A 152 2.42 5.38 -12.48
C GLU A 152 2.89 6.48 -11.51
N TRP A 153 3.98 6.24 -10.76
CA TRP A 153 4.54 7.28 -9.90
C TRP A 153 5.17 8.44 -10.67
N GLN A 154 5.71 8.21 -11.87
CA GLN A 154 6.19 9.28 -12.76
C GLN A 154 5.07 10.21 -13.25
N GLN A 155 3.81 9.83 -13.17
CA GLN A 155 2.69 10.72 -13.48
C GLN A 155 2.42 11.76 -12.38
N VAL A 156 2.87 11.51 -11.16
CA VAL A 156 2.57 12.34 -9.98
C VAL A 156 3.82 12.84 -9.24
N ALA A 157 5.02 12.51 -9.75
CA ALA A 157 6.30 12.91 -9.17
C ALA A 157 7.34 13.21 -10.23
N THR A 158 8.26 14.14 -9.95
CA THR A 158 9.26 14.63 -10.92
C THR A 158 10.60 13.89 -10.88
N ASP A 159 10.99 13.33 -9.73
CA ASP A 159 12.24 12.58 -9.53
C ASP A 159 11.94 11.19 -8.95
N VAL A 160 11.68 10.22 -9.83
CA VAL A 160 11.29 8.86 -9.45
C VAL A 160 12.32 7.86 -9.90
N ARG A 161 12.84 7.07 -8.95
CA ARG A 161 13.63 5.87 -9.20
C ARG A 161 12.89 4.66 -8.67
N GLY A 162 13.15 3.50 -9.23
CA GLY A 162 12.52 2.29 -8.71
C GLY A 162 12.89 1.05 -9.47
N LYS A 163 12.64 -0.08 -8.83
CA LYS A 163 12.82 -1.41 -9.42
C LYS A 163 12.03 -2.47 -8.69
N ALA A 164 11.81 -3.58 -9.38
CA ALA A 164 11.28 -4.79 -8.76
C ALA A 164 12.37 -5.47 -7.90
N LEU A 165 11.96 -6.03 -6.76
CA LEU A 165 12.76 -6.92 -5.93
C LEU A 165 12.23 -8.36 -6.07
N PRO A 166 13.08 -9.40 -5.87
CA PRO A 166 12.66 -10.81 -5.98
C PRO A 166 11.81 -11.24 -4.78
N ALA A 167 10.60 -10.68 -4.67
CA ALA A 167 9.68 -10.86 -3.57
C ALA A 167 8.23 -10.72 -4.05
N GLY A 168 7.28 -11.05 -3.17
CA GLY A 168 5.87 -10.71 -3.31
C GLY A 168 5.55 -9.33 -2.72
N HIS A 169 4.47 -9.28 -1.93
CA HIS A 169 3.99 -8.01 -1.37
C HIS A 169 4.77 -7.52 -0.14
N TYR A 170 5.26 -8.44 0.67
CA TYR A 170 5.82 -8.12 2.00
C TYR A 170 7.34 -8.00 1.95
N LEU A 171 7.86 -7.02 1.21
CA LEU A 171 9.28 -6.85 0.93
C LEU A 171 10.15 -6.85 2.20
N ALA A 172 9.65 -6.25 3.28
CA ALA A 172 10.38 -6.17 4.55
C ALA A 172 10.50 -7.53 5.26
N GLU A 173 9.58 -8.45 5.01
CA GLU A 173 9.59 -9.81 5.56
C GLU A 173 10.28 -10.81 4.61
N GLU A 174 10.11 -10.61 3.31
CA GLU A 174 10.59 -11.55 2.30
C GLU A 174 12.07 -11.33 1.93
N VAL A 175 12.50 -10.07 1.81
CA VAL A 175 13.85 -9.70 1.36
C VAL A 175 14.42 -8.51 2.17
N PRO A 176 14.47 -8.59 3.51
CA PRO A 176 14.83 -7.46 4.38
C PRO A 176 16.20 -6.87 4.07
N GLU A 177 17.23 -7.69 3.86
CA GLU A 177 18.61 -7.24 3.60
C GLU A 177 18.71 -6.47 2.28
N LEU A 178 18.04 -6.94 1.25
CA LEU A 178 18.03 -6.27 -0.05
C LEU A 178 17.26 -4.95 0.03
N LEU A 179 16.10 -4.96 0.68
CA LEU A 179 15.32 -3.75 0.93
C LEU A 179 16.13 -2.71 1.71
N LEU A 180 16.82 -3.13 2.77
CA LEU A 180 17.63 -2.25 3.60
C LEU A 180 18.77 -1.62 2.78
N THR A 181 19.45 -2.41 1.94
CA THR A 181 20.51 -1.92 1.06
C THR A 181 20.01 -0.82 0.13
N GLU A 182 18.90 -1.06 -0.59
CA GLU A 182 18.32 -0.09 -1.52
C GLU A 182 17.86 1.19 -0.82
N ALA A 183 17.20 1.03 0.34
CA ALA A 183 16.70 2.18 1.10
C ALA A 183 17.85 3.03 1.66
N LEU A 184 18.91 2.42 2.22
CA LEU A 184 20.05 3.15 2.76
C LEU A 184 20.85 3.87 1.69
N ASP A 185 21.05 3.25 0.52
CA ASP A 185 21.74 3.90 -0.60
C ASP A 185 20.98 5.11 -1.12
N PHE A 186 19.66 5.05 -1.11
CA PHE A 186 18.82 6.17 -1.51
C PHE A 186 18.74 7.28 -0.46
N LEU A 187 18.77 6.96 0.82
CA LEU A 187 18.62 7.92 1.91
C LEU A 187 19.91 8.68 2.27
N ARG A 188 21.05 8.20 1.81
CA ARG A 188 22.34 8.92 1.90
C ARG A 188 22.38 10.11 0.96
#